data_f7625dacd9a356e8e73a28b4defce5c4
#
_entry.id   f7625dacd9a356e8e73a28b4defce5c4
#
_cell.length_a   1.000
_cell.length_b   1.000
_cell.length_c   1.000
_cell.angle_alpha   90.00
_cell.angle_beta   90.00
_cell.angle_gamma   90.00
#
_symmetry.space_group_name_H-M   'P 1'
#
loop_
_entity.id
_entity.type
_entity.pdbx_description
1 polymer ?
#
loop_
_entity_poly.entity_id
_entity_poly.type
_entity_poly.pdbx_seq_one_letter_code
_entity_poly.pdbx_strand_id
1 'polypeptide(L)'
;SNDYDGFYLLLSKLAPLDQNNIIIGLESTAHYGDNIVRFLISRDFKVCVLNPIQTSSMRKNNIRKTKTDKVDTFIIAKTLMMQDSPRFLTLEDLDYIELKELGRFRQKTIKQRTRLKIQLTSYLDQVFPELQYFFKSGIIRTLSALSLRKLRHLMRLLPCI
;
A
#
# COMPACT_ATOMS: atom_id res chain seq x y z
N SER A 1 15.35 -13.01 -2.48
CA SER A 1 14.08 -12.79 -3.20
C SER A 1 12.96 -12.54 -2.19
N ASN A 2 11.91 -11.79 -2.58
CA ASN A 2 10.78 -11.45 -1.69
C ASN A 2 9.67 -12.51 -1.84
N ASP A 3 10.06 -13.77 -1.63
CA ASP A 3 9.24 -14.95 -1.71
C ASP A 3 9.51 -15.89 -0.52
N TYR A 4 8.76 -16.95 -0.46
CA TYR A 4 8.83 -17.92 0.62
C TYR A 4 10.25 -18.50 0.82
N ASP A 5 10.92 -18.88 -0.28
CA ASP A 5 12.27 -19.46 -0.22
C ASP A 5 13.30 -18.43 0.26
N GLY A 6 13.16 -17.17 -0.18
CA GLY A 6 14.01 -16.07 0.29
C GLY A 6 13.84 -15.79 1.79
N PHE A 7 12.64 -15.93 2.32
CA PHE A 7 12.36 -15.74 3.75
C PHE A 7 12.97 -16.87 4.59
N TYR A 8 12.89 -18.12 4.13
CA TYR A 8 13.53 -19.24 4.81
C TYR A 8 15.05 -19.18 4.74
N LEU A 9 15.60 -18.71 3.62
CA LEU A 9 17.04 -18.45 3.51
C LEU A 9 17.49 -17.36 4.50
N LEU A 10 16.67 -16.32 4.71
CA LEU A 10 16.96 -15.31 5.73
C LEU A 10 16.92 -15.93 7.14
N LEU A 11 15.91 -16.74 7.46
CA LEU A 11 15.83 -17.42 8.76
C LEU A 11 17.04 -18.32 9.01
N SER A 12 17.51 -19.06 8.02
CA SER A 12 18.69 -19.92 8.17
C SER A 12 19.96 -19.13 8.50
N LYS A 13 20.05 -17.89 8.03
CA LYS A 13 21.16 -16.97 8.38
C LYS A 13 21.00 -16.34 9.76
N LEU A 14 19.76 -16.17 10.23
CA LEU A 14 19.48 -15.63 11.57
C LEU A 14 19.55 -16.71 12.66
N ALA A 15 19.36 -17.98 12.31
CA ALA A 15 19.31 -19.11 13.25
C ALA A 15 20.53 -19.23 14.20
N PRO A 16 21.78 -18.92 13.79
CA PRO A 16 22.93 -18.98 14.71
C PRO A 16 22.99 -17.81 15.70
N LEU A 17 22.14 -16.80 15.56
CA LEU A 17 22.12 -15.61 16.40
C LEU A 17 21.06 -15.73 17.49
N ASP A 18 21.32 -15.14 18.68
CA ASP A 18 20.32 -15.10 19.75
C ASP A 18 19.16 -14.15 19.38
N GLN A 19 17.99 -14.72 19.18
CA GLN A 19 16.78 -13.99 18.75
C GLN A 19 16.39 -12.86 19.70
N ASN A 20 16.63 -13.01 21.00
CA ASN A 20 16.29 -11.99 22.00
C ASN A 20 17.11 -10.70 21.84
N ASN A 21 18.32 -10.85 21.31
CA ASN A 21 19.30 -9.76 21.12
C ASN A 21 19.29 -9.19 19.68
N ILE A 22 18.39 -9.69 18.80
CA ILE A 22 18.28 -9.19 17.43
C ILE A 22 17.14 -8.19 17.34
N ILE A 23 17.42 -7.06 16.69
CA ILE A 23 16.43 -6.11 16.21
C ILE A 23 16.58 -6.00 14.70
N ILE A 24 15.49 -6.21 13.97
CA ILE A 24 15.47 -6.13 12.52
C ILE A 24 14.90 -4.78 12.13
N GLY A 25 15.71 -3.96 11.44
CA GLY A 25 15.30 -2.66 10.91
C GLY A 25 15.02 -2.75 9.41
N LEU A 26 13.89 -2.19 8.99
CA LEU A 26 13.56 -2.00 7.58
C LEU A 26 13.21 -0.54 7.32
N GLU A 27 13.44 -0.07 6.09
CA GLU A 27 12.93 1.21 5.63
C GLU A 27 11.51 1.01 5.06
N SER A 28 10.59 1.92 5.39
CA SER A 28 9.22 1.90 4.83
C SER A 28 9.25 2.19 3.34
N THR A 29 9.31 1.15 2.51
CA THR A 29 9.32 1.21 1.05
C THR A 29 7.99 0.71 0.49
N ALA A 30 6.92 1.50 0.66
CA ALA A 30 5.57 1.10 0.24
C ALA A 30 5.21 -0.33 0.74
N HIS A 31 4.42 -1.08 0.00
CA HIS A 31 3.95 -2.43 0.38
C HIS A 31 4.94 -3.58 0.14
N TYR A 32 6.14 -3.29 -0.40
CA TYR A 32 7.11 -4.35 -0.71
C TYR A 32 7.67 -5.05 0.54
N GLY A 33 7.70 -4.35 1.67
CA GLY A 33 8.20 -4.88 2.95
C GLY A 33 7.15 -5.62 3.79
N ASP A 34 5.86 -5.48 3.49
CA ASP A 34 4.79 -5.94 4.39
C ASP A 34 4.81 -7.46 4.61
N ASN A 35 5.04 -8.24 3.55
CA ASN A 35 5.10 -9.70 3.63
C ASN A 35 6.25 -10.19 4.50
N ILE A 36 7.46 -9.64 4.33
CA ILE A 36 8.62 -10.03 5.14
C ILE A 36 8.46 -9.57 6.60
N VAL A 37 7.87 -8.39 6.83
CA VAL A 37 7.60 -7.87 8.17
C VAL A 37 6.59 -8.79 8.90
N ARG A 38 5.47 -9.14 8.25
CA ARG A 38 4.48 -10.07 8.80
C ARG A 38 5.10 -11.45 9.09
N PHE A 39 5.91 -11.96 8.18
CA PHE A 39 6.63 -13.22 8.35
C PHE A 39 7.58 -13.20 9.55
N LEU A 40 8.33 -12.13 9.77
CA LEU A 40 9.25 -12.01 10.88
C LEU A 40 8.53 -11.83 12.22
N ILE A 41 7.49 -10.99 12.27
CA ILE A 41 6.69 -10.78 13.48
C ILE A 41 5.97 -12.08 13.90
N SER A 42 5.44 -12.86 12.92
CA SER A 42 4.81 -14.16 13.21
C SER A 42 5.77 -15.21 13.81
N ARG A 43 7.06 -14.92 13.86
CA ARG A 43 8.13 -15.72 14.46
C ARG A 43 8.79 -15.02 15.65
N ASP A 44 8.10 -14.06 16.24
CA ASP A 44 8.51 -13.33 17.46
C ASP A 44 9.80 -12.51 17.30
N PHE A 45 10.20 -12.17 16.06
CA PHE A 45 11.31 -11.23 15.86
C PHE A 45 10.87 -9.79 16.16
N LYS A 46 11.74 -9.03 16.80
CA LYS A 46 11.57 -7.59 17.03
C LYS A 46 11.83 -6.83 15.73
N VAL A 47 10.77 -6.32 15.09
CA VAL A 47 10.85 -5.61 13.82
C VAL A 47 10.54 -4.13 14.01
N CYS A 48 11.43 -3.26 13.54
CA CYS A 48 11.26 -1.82 13.53
C CYS A 48 11.25 -1.30 12.09
N VAL A 49 10.22 -0.54 11.71
CA VAL A 49 10.14 0.10 10.40
C VAL A 49 10.47 1.57 10.53
N LEU A 50 11.54 1.98 9.85
CA LEU A 50 12.08 3.32 9.88
C LEU A 50 11.41 4.21 8.81
N ASN A 51 11.20 5.49 9.14
CA ASN A 51 10.74 6.45 8.17
C ASN A 51 11.87 6.82 7.20
N PRO A 52 11.64 6.80 5.88
CA PRO A 52 12.63 7.20 4.86
C PRO A 52 13.22 8.60 5.07
N ILE A 53 12.49 9.49 5.75
CA ILE A 53 12.99 10.83 6.09
C ILE A 53 14.16 10.73 7.09
N GLN A 54 14.10 9.84 8.07
CA GLN A 54 15.15 9.64 9.07
C GLN A 54 16.41 9.08 8.41
N THR A 55 16.29 8.03 7.59
CA THR A 55 17.38 7.42 6.87
C THR A 55 18.02 8.38 5.85
N SER A 56 17.20 9.19 5.16
CA SER A 56 17.71 10.20 4.22
C SER A 56 18.46 11.35 4.92
N SER A 57 18.02 11.76 6.10
CA SER A 57 18.72 12.75 6.92
C SER A 57 20.09 12.25 7.34
N MET A 58 20.18 10.99 7.79
CA MET A 58 21.46 10.35 8.14
C MET A 58 22.37 10.20 6.92
N ARG A 59 21.82 9.96 5.72
CA ARG A 59 22.58 9.87 4.47
C ARG A 59 23.19 11.21 4.08
N LYS A 60 22.49 12.32 4.28
CA LYS A 60 23.01 13.68 3.99
C LYS A 60 24.23 14.03 4.82
N ASN A 61 24.34 13.49 6.03
CA ASN A 61 25.49 13.71 6.91
C ASN A 61 26.74 12.87 6.51
N ASN A 62 26.61 11.93 5.59
CA ASN A 62 27.73 11.15 5.07
C ASN A 62 28.39 11.85 3.88
N ILE A 63 29.70 12.06 3.96
CA ILE A 63 30.51 12.76 2.95
C ILE A 63 30.54 12.05 1.59
N ARG A 64 30.32 10.72 1.57
CA ARG A 64 30.29 9.91 0.34
C ARG A 64 28.86 9.73 -0.16
N LYS A 65 28.55 10.35 -1.31
CA LYS A 65 27.21 10.31 -1.96
C LYS A 65 26.92 9.04 -2.78
N THR A 66 27.77 8.02 -2.74
CA THR A 66 27.54 6.78 -3.49
C THR A 66 26.40 5.97 -2.89
N LYS A 67 25.34 5.79 -3.68
CA LYS A 67 24.19 4.97 -3.32
C LYS A 67 24.50 3.51 -3.69
N THR A 68 24.67 2.66 -2.68
CA THR A 68 24.80 1.20 -2.83
C THR A 68 23.96 0.53 -1.75
N ASP A 69 23.44 -0.65 -2.01
CA ASP A 69 22.63 -1.42 -1.05
C ASP A 69 23.37 -1.64 0.27
N LYS A 70 24.69 -1.85 0.23
CA LYS A 70 25.53 -2.00 1.43
C LYS A 70 25.55 -0.72 2.29
N VAL A 71 25.63 0.45 1.66
CA VAL A 71 25.60 1.74 2.35
C VAL A 71 24.23 1.99 2.94
N ASP A 72 23.18 1.66 2.21
CA ASP A 72 21.79 1.84 2.66
C ASP A 72 21.50 0.93 3.87
N THR A 73 21.93 -0.33 3.84
CA THR A 73 21.80 -1.26 4.98
C THR A 73 22.55 -0.73 6.23
N PHE A 74 23.77 -0.20 6.05
CA PHE A 74 24.53 0.39 7.14
C PHE A 74 23.85 1.63 7.73
N ILE A 75 23.26 2.49 6.89
CA ILE A 75 22.52 3.67 7.34
C ILE A 75 21.28 3.27 8.13
N ILE A 76 20.52 2.26 7.67
CA ILE A 76 19.36 1.72 8.38
C ILE A 76 19.78 1.23 9.77
N ALA A 77 20.84 0.41 9.86
CA ALA A 77 21.35 -0.11 11.12
C ALA A 77 21.77 1.01 12.06
N LYS A 78 22.55 1.98 11.56
CA LYS A 78 22.98 3.14 12.35
C LYS A 78 21.82 3.98 12.84
N THR A 79 20.82 4.23 11.99
CA THR A 79 19.62 5.00 12.36
C THR A 79 18.86 4.28 13.46
N LEU A 80 18.73 2.94 13.37
CA LEU A 80 18.08 2.14 14.38
C LEU A 80 18.81 2.19 15.73
N MET A 81 20.15 2.09 15.72
CA MET A 81 20.98 2.15 16.91
C MET A 81 20.97 3.53 17.61
N MET A 82 20.67 4.60 16.87
CA MET A 82 20.58 5.97 17.41
C MET A 82 19.20 6.30 17.99
N GLN A 83 18.23 5.40 17.89
CA GLN A 83 16.91 5.60 18.51
C GLN A 83 16.96 5.19 19.97
N ASP A 84 16.64 6.12 20.87
CA ASP A 84 16.57 5.85 22.31
C ASP A 84 15.47 4.83 22.67
N SER A 85 14.37 4.83 21.90
CA SER A 85 13.24 3.91 22.08
C SER A 85 12.67 3.48 20.72
N PRO A 86 13.21 2.43 20.10
CA PRO A 86 12.68 1.92 18.83
C PRO A 86 11.27 1.34 19.05
N ARG A 87 10.32 1.76 18.21
CA ARG A 87 8.97 1.19 18.22
C ARG A 87 8.97 -0.10 17.40
N PHE A 88 8.68 -1.20 18.07
CA PHE A 88 8.49 -2.48 17.41
C PHE A 88 7.07 -2.60 16.90
N LEU A 89 6.93 -3.16 15.70
CA LEU A 89 5.62 -3.44 15.09
C LEU A 89 5.03 -4.73 15.67
N THR A 90 3.72 -4.71 15.84
CA THR A 90 2.91 -5.89 16.18
C THR A 90 2.08 -6.33 14.98
N LEU A 91 1.45 -7.50 15.03
CA LEU A 91 0.50 -7.95 14.00
C LEU A 91 -0.70 -7.01 13.91
N GLU A 92 -1.17 -6.49 15.05
CA GLU A 92 -2.27 -5.52 15.09
C GLU A 92 -1.92 -4.20 14.39
N ASP A 93 -0.67 -3.73 14.52
CA ASP A 93 -0.20 -2.56 13.79
C ASP A 93 -0.25 -2.78 12.27
N LEU A 94 0.09 -3.98 11.80
CA LEU A 94 0.02 -4.33 10.38
C LEU A 94 -1.42 -4.35 9.87
N ASP A 95 -2.33 -4.95 10.61
CA ASP A 95 -3.76 -4.98 10.26
C ASP A 95 -4.34 -3.55 10.21
N TYR A 96 -3.94 -2.69 11.13
CA TYR A 96 -4.32 -1.27 11.12
C TYR A 96 -3.76 -0.53 9.90
N ILE A 97 -2.51 -0.81 9.51
CA ILE A 97 -1.88 -0.21 8.31
C ILE A 97 -2.66 -0.64 7.05
N GLU A 98 -2.97 -1.93 6.91
CA GLU A 98 -3.75 -2.46 5.78
C GLU A 98 -5.15 -1.82 5.70
N LEU A 99 -5.84 -1.69 6.83
CA LEU A 99 -7.14 -1.03 6.89
C LEU A 99 -7.06 0.44 6.46
N LYS A 100 -6.03 1.14 6.90
CA LYS A 100 -5.76 2.54 6.52
C LYS A 100 -5.49 2.68 5.02
N GLU A 101 -4.75 1.75 4.43
CA GLU A 101 -4.48 1.73 2.99
C GLU A 101 -5.74 1.44 2.18
N LEU A 102 -6.57 0.51 2.62
CA LEU A 102 -7.86 0.24 2.02
C LEU A 102 -8.76 1.49 2.05
N GLY A 103 -8.78 2.21 3.17
CA GLY A 103 -9.48 3.48 3.29
C GLY A 103 -8.98 4.55 2.31
N ARG A 104 -7.66 4.67 2.14
CA ARG A 104 -7.04 5.57 1.16
C ARG A 104 -7.38 5.17 -0.28
N PHE A 105 -7.33 3.88 -0.58
CA PHE A 105 -7.71 3.35 -1.90
C PHE A 105 -9.18 3.67 -2.22
N ARG A 106 -10.09 3.44 -1.26
CA ARG A 106 -11.50 3.81 -1.40
C ARG A 106 -11.67 5.31 -1.71
N GLN A 107 -10.99 6.18 -0.97
CA GLN A 107 -11.06 7.63 -1.21
C GLN A 107 -10.54 8.00 -2.61
N LYS A 108 -9.42 7.41 -3.04
CA LYS A 108 -8.85 7.61 -4.39
C LYS A 108 -9.85 7.21 -5.47
N THR A 109 -10.49 6.05 -5.31
CA THR A 109 -11.51 5.54 -6.25
C THR A 109 -12.74 6.45 -6.31
N ILE A 110 -13.20 6.96 -5.16
CA ILE A 110 -14.31 7.92 -5.12
C ILE A 110 -13.95 9.22 -5.86
N LYS A 111 -12.74 9.75 -5.66
CA LYS A 111 -12.26 10.94 -6.36
C LYS A 111 -12.18 10.71 -7.88
N GLN A 112 -11.65 9.56 -8.30
CA GLN A 112 -11.61 9.20 -9.72
C GLN A 112 -13.01 9.10 -10.33
N ARG A 113 -13.94 8.42 -9.65
CA ARG A 113 -15.34 8.34 -10.07
C ARG A 113 -15.96 9.74 -10.24
N THR A 114 -15.74 10.63 -9.28
CA THR A 114 -16.26 12.00 -9.34
C THR A 114 -15.69 12.76 -10.54
N ARG A 115 -14.37 12.64 -10.76
CA ARG A 115 -13.69 13.25 -11.91
C ARG A 115 -14.27 12.77 -13.25
N LEU A 116 -14.47 11.45 -13.39
CA LEU A 116 -15.06 10.88 -14.60
C LEU A 116 -16.50 11.33 -14.81
N LYS A 117 -17.28 11.47 -13.72
CA LYS A 117 -18.63 12.02 -13.79
C LYS A 117 -18.64 13.46 -14.34
N ILE A 118 -17.77 14.31 -13.82
CA ILE A 118 -17.64 15.69 -14.25
C ILE A 118 -17.25 15.75 -15.73
N GLN A 119 -16.26 14.96 -16.15
CA GLN A 119 -15.85 14.88 -17.56
C GLN A 119 -16.99 14.44 -18.46
N LEU A 120 -17.70 13.38 -18.08
CA LEU A 120 -18.85 12.90 -18.86
C LEU A 120 -19.93 13.97 -18.99
N THR A 121 -20.28 14.66 -17.90
CA THR A 121 -21.25 15.75 -17.92
C THR A 121 -20.79 16.87 -18.88
N SER A 122 -19.51 17.27 -18.79
CA SER A 122 -18.96 18.30 -19.67
C SER A 122 -19.02 17.93 -21.16
N TYR A 123 -18.76 16.66 -21.50
CA TYR A 123 -18.92 16.21 -22.90
C TYR A 123 -20.38 16.17 -23.35
N LEU A 124 -21.29 15.73 -22.48
CA LEU A 124 -22.72 15.72 -22.79
C LEU A 124 -23.26 17.13 -22.99
N ASP A 125 -22.83 18.09 -22.19
CA ASP A 125 -23.24 19.50 -22.31
C ASP A 125 -22.77 20.11 -23.65
N GLN A 126 -21.63 19.66 -24.17
CA GLN A 126 -21.12 20.13 -25.47
C GLN A 126 -21.86 19.50 -26.67
N VAL A 127 -22.23 18.23 -26.58
CA VAL A 127 -22.81 17.47 -27.70
C VAL A 127 -24.35 17.54 -27.68
N PHE A 128 -24.98 17.49 -26.53
CA PHE A 128 -26.43 17.45 -26.37
C PHE A 128 -26.88 18.08 -25.05
N PRO A 129 -26.83 19.41 -24.91
CA PRO A 129 -27.13 20.11 -23.66
C PRO A 129 -28.58 19.86 -23.17
N GLU A 130 -29.54 19.66 -24.11
CA GLU A 130 -30.94 19.43 -23.78
C GLU A 130 -31.18 18.09 -23.03
N LEU A 131 -30.22 17.17 -23.08
CA LEU A 131 -30.34 15.86 -22.43
C LEU A 131 -30.53 15.98 -20.91
N GLN A 132 -30.02 17.03 -20.30
CA GLN A 132 -30.20 17.28 -18.86
C GLN A 132 -31.66 17.45 -18.46
N TYR A 133 -32.47 18.05 -19.32
CA TYR A 133 -33.90 18.33 -19.03
C TYR A 133 -34.74 17.07 -19.05
N PHE A 134 -34.32 16.02 -19.76
CA PHE A 134 -35.07 14.75 -19.83
C PHE A 134 -34.88 13.86 -18.59
N PHE A 135 -33.84 14.08 -17.81
CA PHE A 135 -33.51 13.20 -16.67
C PHE A 135 -33.66 13.93 -15.32
N LYS A 136 -34.84 13.87 -14.72
CA LYS A 136 -35.15 14.46 -13.40
C LYS A 136 -34.20 14.00 -12.28
N SER A 137 -33.66 12.78 -12.39
CA SER A 137 -32.75 12.18 -11.40
C SER A 137 -31.26 12.36 -11.71
N GLY A 138 -30.94 13.13 -12.77
CA GLY A 138 -29.58 13.30 -13.28
C GLY A 138 -29.14 12.17 -14.23
N ILE A 139 -28.52 12.55 -15.35
CA ILE A 139 -28.10 11.66 -16.45
C ILE A 139 -27.28 10.48 -15.96
N ILE A 140 -26.29 10.74 -15.12
CA ILE A 140 -25.33 9.72 -14.66
C ILE A 140 -26.02 8.65 -13.81
N ARG A 141 -27.00 9.04 -13.00
CA ARG A 141 -27.76 8.10 -12.15
C ARG A 141 -28.64 7.20 -13.01
N THR A 142 -29.26 7.77 -14.02
CA THR A 142 -30.12 7.02 -14.96
C THR A 142 -29.30 6.05 -15.81
N LEU A 143 -28.16 6.50 -16.39
CA LEU A 143 -27.27 5.64 -17.14
C LEU A 143 -26.69 4.49 -16.31
N SER A 144 -26.32 4.74 -15.05
CA SER A 144 -25.85 3.68 -14.16
C SER A 144 -26.93 2.65 -13.84
N ALA A 145 -28.17 3.09 -13.65
CA ALA A 145 -29.31 2.18 -13.42
C ALA A 145 -29.64 1.33 -14.66
N LEU A 146 -29.55 1.91 -15.86
CA LEU A 146 -29.75 1.19 -17.13
C LEU A 146 -28.64 0.16 -17.37
N SER A 147 -27.38 0.51 -17.11
CA SER A 147 -26.24 -0.41 -17.20
C SER A 147 -26.40 -1.60 -16.25
N LEU A 148 -26.79 -1.38 -15.01
CA LEU A 148 -27.02 -2.44 -14.03
C LEU A 148 -28.22 -3.36 -14.43
N ARG A 149 -29.25 -2.82 -15.09
CA ARG A 149 -30.34 -3.63 -15.62
C ARG A 149 -29.90 -4.54 -16.76
N LYS A 150 -29.09 -4.02 -17.71
CA LYS A 150 -28.51 -4.81 -18.80
C LYS A 150 -27.57 -5.91 -18.29
N LEU A 151 -26.70 -5.61 -17.34
CA LEU A 151 -25.82 -6.59 -16.71
C LEU A 151 -26.60 -7.70 -16.00
N ARG A 152 -27.64 -7.35 -15.25
CA ARG A 152 -28.54 -8.34 -14.62
C ARG A 152 -29.25 -9.24 -15.64
N HIS A 153 -29.65 -8.69 -16.78
CA HIS A 153 -30.28 -9.47 -17.85
C HIS A 153 -29.28 -10.44 -18.48
N LEU A 154 -28.04 -9.99 -18.74
CA LEU A 154 -26.97 -10.84 -19.27
C LEU A 154 -26.57 -11.95 -18.30
N MET A 155 -26.48 -11.68 -17.00
CA MET A 155 -26.18 -12.69 -16.00
C MET A 155 -27.27 -13.75 -15.85
N ARG A 156 -28.55 -13.42 -16.16
CA ARG A 156 -29.64 -14.41 -16.21
C ARG A 156 -29.64 -15.29 -17.45
N LEU A 157 -28.93 -14.87 -18.51
CA LEU A 157 -28.82 -15.61 -19.77
C LEU A 157 -27.56 -16.49 -19.82
N LEU A 158 -26.65 -16.34 -18.88
CA LEU A 158 -25.50 -17.24 -18.73
C LEU A 158 -25.96 -18.49 -17.95
N PRO A 159 -25.95 -19.67 -18.56
CA PRO A 159 -26.23 -20.91 -17.83
C PRO A 159 -25.19 -21.05 -16.71
N CYS A 160 -25.62 -21.44 -15.54
CA CYS A 160 -24.74 -21.83 -14.45
C CYS A 160 -23.79 -22.93 -14.96
N ILE A 161 -22.52 -22.58 -15.14
CA ILE A 161 -21.43 -23.56 -15.33
C ILE A 161 -20.90 -23.93 -13.96
#